data_15cfa8c6b8e8ab5bbec4534c27241227
#
_entry.id   15cfa8c6b8e8ab5bbec4534c27241227
#
_cell.length_a   1.000
_cell.length_b   1.000
_cell.length_c   1.000
_cell.angle_alpha   90.00
_cell.angle_beta   90.00
_cell.angle_gamma   90.00
#
_symmetry.space_group_name_H-M   'P 1'
#
loop_
_entity.id
_entity.type
_entity.pdbx_description
1 polymer ?
#
loop_
_entity_poly.entity_id
_entity_poly.type
_entity_poly.pdbx_seq_one_letter_code
_entity_poly.pdbx_strand_id
1 'polypeptide(L)'
;MKTIDKTAPATQQPDQNTTSLDLMSRMKMHGMAEAFRESLAGTTAQSMTPDSFLSMLLHREWDWRAQAAVMRLTKNAAFRYKAYLEEIDYATNRGLDRNQMERLATLDFVRNGQNLFITGSSGTGKSFLACALGHEACKRGIRTLYANASKLLGQLKVAKVKNNLESELKKIERCQLLILDDLFLVPLDAKERPILLDIIEDRHERKSIVITSQYPSSSWYDMVGDPTVADAILDRIVHSAHTIELTGESMRKLKAKKA
;
A
#
# COMPACT_ATOMS: atom_id res chain seq x y z
N MET A 1 -36.26 -68.55 18.56
CA MET A 1 -36.36 -67.20 19.17
C MET A 1 -35.05 -66.49 18.85
N LYS A 2 -35.01 -65.61 17.84
CA LYS A 2 -33.84 -64.84 17.47
C LYS A 2 -34.02 -63.45 18.08
N THR A 3 -33.19 -63.08 19.03
CA THR A 3 -33.09 -61.77 19.62
C THR A 3 -32.42 -60.84 18.62
N ILE A 4 -33.12 -59.81 18.21
CA ILE A 4 -32.61 -58.75 17.34
C ILE A 4 -31.98 -57.71 18.28
N ASP A 5 -30.66 -57.65 18.26
CA ASP A 5 -29.87 -56.60 18.89
C ASP A 5 -30.01 -55.31 18.03
N LYS A 6 -30.76 -54.33 18.52
CA LYS A 6 -30.92 -52.98 17.89
C LYS A 6 -30.13 -52.00 18.75
N THR A 7 -28.82 -51.97 18.59
CA THR A 7 -28.01 -50.82 18.99
C THR A 7 -27.67 -50.00 17.74
N ALA A 8 -28.56 -49.07 17.41
CA ALA A 8 -28.20 -47.99 16.49
C ALA A 8 -27.15 -47.09 17.15
N PRO A 9 -26.07 -46.70 16.46
CA PRO A 9 -25.10 -45.80 17.04
C PRO A 9 -25.77 -44.45 17.36
N ALA A 10 -25.73 -44.06 18.63
CA ALA A 10 -26.17 -42.75 19.09
C ALA A 10 -25.37 -41.69 18.29
N THR A 11 -26.02 -40.93 17.47
CA THR A 11 -25.47 -39.75 16.81
C THR A 11 -25.13 -38.79 17.94
N GLN A 12 -23.86 -38.74 18.35
CA GLN A 12 -23.37 -37.74 19.31
C GLN A 12 -23.69 -36.38 18.74
N GLN A 13 -24.56 -35.62 19.39
CA GLN A 13 -24.76 -34.20 19.04
C GLN A 13 -23.41 -33.52 19.20
N PRO A 14 -22.97 -32.72 18.23
CA PRO A 14 -21.71 -32.02 18.31
C PRO A 14 -21.72 -31.17 19.59
N ASP A 15 -20.62 -31.22 20.33
CA ASP A 15 -20.39 -30.40 21.53
C ASP A 15 -20.68 -28.92 21.19
N GLN A 16 -21.31 -28.24 22.15
CA GLN A 16 -21.75 -26.85 22.00
C GLN A 16 -20.58 -25.90 21.53
N ASN A 17 -19.37 -26.19 22.02
CA ASN A 17 -18.17 -25.45 21.62
C ASN A 17 -17.81 -25.67 20.14
N THR A 18 -17.91 -26.91 19.67
CA THR A 18 -17.68 -27.27 18.26
C THR A 18 -18.71 -26.59 17.36
N THR A 19 -19.98 -26.57 17.79
CA THR A 19 -21.05 -25.87 17.05
C THR A 19 -20.79 -24.37 16.97
N SER A 20 -20.33 -23.75 18.09
CA SER A 20 -20.00 -22.31 18.11
C SER A 20 -18.81 -21.99 17.19
N LEU A 21 -17.77 -22.81 17.19
CA LEU A 21 -16.61 -22.66 16.29
C LEU A 21 -16.99 -22.79 14.81
N ASP A 22 -17.89 -23.74 14.47
CA ASP A 22 -18.39 -23.88 13.10
C ASP A 22 -19.18 -22.64 12.67
N LEU A 23 -20.08 -22.13 13.51
CA LEU A 23 -20.83 -20.92 13.24
C LEU A 23 -19.93 -19.71 13.04
N MET A 24 -18.95 -19.47 13.91
CA MET A 24 -17.96 -18.40 13.78
C MET A 24 -17.20 -18.52 12.45
N SER A 25 -16.79 -19.72 12.08
CA SER A 25 -16.09 -19.99 10.81
C SER A 25 -16.96 -19.66 9.58
N ARG A 26 -18.22 -20.13 9.58
CA ARG A 26 -19.21 -19.84 8.51
C ARG A 26 -19.52 -18.35 8.41
N MET A 27 -19.57 -17.63 9.52
CA MET A 27 -19.75 -16.18 9.59
C MET A 27 -18.45 -15.41 9.27
N LYS A 28 -17.34 -16.11 8.99
CA LYS A 28 -16.01 -15.53 8.72
C LYS A 28 -15.48 -14.69 9.89
N MET A 29 -15.78 -15.08 11.10
CA MET A 29 -15.29 -14.47 12.35
C MET A 29 -14.02 -15.21 12.81
N HIS A 30 -12.95 -15.05 12.02
CA HIS A 30 -11.72 -15.83 12.20
C HIS A 30 -10.96 -15.47 13.49
N GLY A 31 -10.87 -14.18 13.82
CA GLY A 31 -10.21 -13.71 15.04
C GLY A 31 -10.96 -14.14 16.30
N MET A 32 -12.28 -14.06 16.26
CA MET A 32 -13.15 -14.53 17.35
C MET A 32 -13.04 -16.05 17.53
N ALA A 33 -13.06 -16.82 16.44
CA ALA A 33 -12.93 -18.28 16.48
C ALA A 33 -11.56 -18.72 17.02
N GLU A 34 -10.49 -18.00 16.68
CA GLU A 34 -9.14 -18.27 17.21
C GLU A 34 -9.08 -17.97 18.71
N ALA A 35 -9.55 -16.80 19.15
CA ALA A 35 -9.59 -16.42 20.56
C ALA A 35 -10.47 -17.36 21.39
N PHE A 36 -11.62 -17.80 20.86
CA PHE A 36 -12.47 -18.79 21.51
C PHE A 36 -11.77 -20.13 21.66
N ARG A 37 -11.06 -20.61 20.64
CA ARG A 37 -10.29 -21.86 20.68
C ARG A 37 -9.15 -21.78 21.71
N GLU A 38 -8.43 -20.65 21.75
CA GLU A 38 -7.40 -20.39 22.77
C GLU A 38 -7.98 -20.43 24.20
N SER A 39 -9.18 -19.84 24.37
CA SER A 39 -9.86 -19.83 25.68
C SER A 39 -10.29 -21.19 26.17
N LEU A 40 -10.65 -22.11 25.26
CA LEU A 40 -10.99 -23.50 25.61
C LEU A 40 -9.77 -24.33 26.03
N ALA A 41 -8.59 -23.99 25.48
CA ALA A 41 -7.33 -24.67 25.82
C ALA A 41 -6.66 -24.12 27.09
N GLY A 42 -7.05 -22.94 27.57
CA GLY A 42 -6.46 -22.24 28.72
C GLY A 42 -7.42 -22.07 29.89
N THR A 43 -6.89 -21.57 31.01
CA THR A 43 -7.67 -21.26 32.23
C THR A 43 -8.21 -19.82 32.24
N THR A 44 -7.82 -18.97 31.28
CA THR A 44 -8.10 -17.54 31.26
C THR A 44 -9.61 -17.24 31.22
N ALA A 45 -10.39 -18.04 30.49
CA ALA A 45 -11.84 -17.85 30.38
C ALA A 45 -12.58 -18.10 31.70
N GLN A 46 -12.04 -18.94 32.59
CA GLN A 46 -12.68 -19.29 33.85
C GLN A 46 -12.65 -18.15 34.89
N SER A 47 -11.75 -17.19 34.71
CA SER A 47 -11.59 -16.03 35.60
C SER A 47 -12.28 -14.76 35.08
N MET A 48 -12.86 -14.79 33.90
CA MET A 48 -13.52 -13.63 33.27
C MET A 48 -15.02 -13.60 33.51
N THR A 49 -15.57 -12.39 33.66
CA THR A 49 -17.03 -12.22 33.59
C THR A 49 -17.52 -12.44 32.16
N PRO A 50 -18.78 -12.86 31.96
CA PRO A 50 -19.33 -13.04 30.61
C PRO A 50 -19.16 -11.80 29.68
N ASP A 51 -19.35 -10.61 30.24
CA ASP A 51 -19.19 -9.34 29.48
C ASP A 51 -17.74 -9.10 29.06
N SER A 52 -16.78 -9.37 29.96
CA SER A 52 -15.35 -9.24 29.67
C SER A 52 -14.91 -10.26 28.61
N PHE A 53 -15.44 -11.47 28.67
CA PHE A 53 -15.16 -12.52 27.70
C PHE A 53 -15.70 -12.16 26.31
N LEU A 54 -16.96 -11.71 26.24
CA LEU A 54 -17.54 -11.25 24.97
C LEU A 54 -16.76 -10.07 24.39
N SER A 55 -16.40 -9.09 25.22
CA SER A 55 -15.58 -7.94 24.80
C SER A 55 -14.25 -8.37 24.22
N MET A 56 -13.55 -9.31 24.87
CA MET A 56 -12.30 -9.88 24.37
C MET A 56 -12.47 -10.51 22.98
N LEU A 57 -13.50 -11.33 22.79
CA LEU A 57 -13.77 -11.99 21.51
C LEU A 57 -14.02 -10.97 20.40
N LEU A 58 -14.80 -9.93 20.67
CA LEU A 58 -15.10 -8.86 19.72
C LEU A 58 -13.85 -8.06 19.33
N HIS A 59 -12.99 -7.72 20.31
CA HIS A 59 -11.74 -7.02 20.03
C HIS A 59 -10.79 -7.86 19.17
N ARG A 60 -10.66 -9.15 19.45
CA ARG A 60 -9.83 -10.06 18.65
C ARG A 60 -10.32 -10.16 17.19
N GLU A 61 -11.64 -10.20 16.97
CA GLU A 61 -12.19 -10.17 15.62
C GLU A 61 -11.94 -8.84 14.92
N TRP A 62 -12.11 -7.72 15.63
CA TRP A 62 -11.82 -6.40 15.10
C TRP A 62 -10.36 -6.27 14.65
N ASP A 63 -9.43 -6.65 15.53
CA ASP A 63 -7.99 -6.59 15.25
C ASP A 63 -7.62 -7.51 14.07
N TRP A 64 -8.18 -8.71 14.04
CA TRP A 64 -7.95 -9.64 12.93
C TRP A 64 -8.42 -9.05 11.58
N ARG A 65 -9.60 -8.44 11.55
CA ARG A 65 -10.12 -7.77 10.34
C ARG A 65 -9.29 -6.59 9.92
N ALA A 66 -8.86 -5.78 10.87
CA ALA A 66 -7.98 -4.64 10.61
C ALA A 66 -6.65 -5.10 10.00
N GLN A 67 -6.00 -6.10 10.60
CA GLN A 67 -4.76 -6.66 10.07
C GLN A 67 -4.94 -7.31 8.69
N ALA A 68 -6.00 -8.07 8.48
CA ALA A 68 -6.31 -8.68 7.19
C ALA A 68 -6.55 -7.62 6.10
N ALA A 69 -7.19 -6.50 6.44
CA ALA A 69 -7.38 -5.37 5.53
C ALA A 69 -6.05 -4.73 5.14
N VAL A 70 -5.16 -4.47 6.11
CA VAL A 70 -3.81 -3.92 5.86
C VAL A 70 -2.99 -4.87 4.99
N MET A 71 -2.98 -6.17 5.29
CA MET A 71 -2.26 -7.17 4.48
C MET A 71 -2.76 -7.20 3.03
N ARG A 72 -4.07 -7.12 2.83
CA ARG A 72 -4.67 -7.07 1.49
C ARG A 72 -4.28 -5.79 0.74
N LEU A 73 -4.33 -4.63 1.39
CA LEU A 73 -3.92 -3.35 0.80
C LEU A 73 -2.44 -3.39 0.41
N THR A 74 -1.57 -3.83 1.31
CA THR A 74 -0.12 -3.95 1.07
C THR A 74 0.20 -4.91 -0.08
N LYS A 75 -0.48 -6.06 -0.13
CA LYS A 75 -0.32 -7.02 -1.24
C LYS A 75 -0.73 -6.41 -2.58
N ASN A 76 -1.87 -5.70 -2.61
CA ASN A 76 -2.41 -5.09 -3.82
C ASN A 76 -1.60 -3.86 -4.28
N ALA A 77 -0.91 -3.19 -3.36
CA ALA A 77 -0.04 -2.06 -3.69
C ALA A 77 1.18 -2.45 -4.53
N ALA A 78 1.61 -3.71 -4.50
CA ALA A 78 2.72 -4.27 -5.29
C ALA A 78 4.05 -3.53 -5.09
N PHE A 79 4.38 -3.17 -3.85
CA PHE A 79 5.62 -2.45 -3.52
C PHE A 79 6.87 -3.22 -3.96
N ARG A 80 7.85 -2.47 -4.45
CA ARG A 80 9.18 -3.01 -4.82
C ARG A 80 9.98 -3.47 -3.60
N TYR A 81 9.84 -2.75 -2.48
CA TYR A 81 10.57 -3.00 -1.24
C TYR A 81 9.61 -3.18 -0.07
N LYS A 82 9.93 -4.09 0.83
CA LYS A 82 9.40 -4.07 2.19
C LYS A 82 10.20 -2.99 2.93
N ALA A 83 9.62 -1.81 3.08
CA ALA A 83 10.27 -0.65 3.66
C ALA A 83 9.32 -0.01 4.69
N TYR A 84 9.85 0.33 5.84
CA TYR A 84 9.08 0.93 6.93
C TYR A 84 9.72 2.24 7.36
N LEU A 85 8.92 3.15 7.93
CA LEU A 85 9.40 4.46 8.37
C LEU A 85 10.46 4.34 9.46
N GLU A 86 10.35 3.32 10.30
CA GLU A 86 11.27 3.01 11.40
C GLU A 86 12.66 2.60 10.91
N GLU A 87 12.77 2.13 9.66
CA GLU A 87 14.02 1.68 9.04
C GLU A 87 14.76 2.80 8.28
N ILE A 88 14.23 4.02 8.30
CA ILE A 88 14.86 5.15 7.59
C ILE A 88 16.14 5.56 8.31
N ASP A 89 17.26 5.49 7.58
CA ASP A 89 18.54 5.97 8.05
C ASP A 89 18.61 7.50 7.90
N TYR A 90 18.61 8.21 9.02
CA TYR A 90 18.82 9.66 9.11
C TYR A 90 20.26 10.04 9.44
N ALA A 91 21.12 9.08 9.83
CA ALA A 91 22.52 9.36 10.19
C ALA A 91 23.38 9.63 8.95
N THR A 92 23.05 9.04 7.82
CA THR A 92 23.74 9.30 6.55
C THR A 92 23.33 10.66 6.01
N ASN A 93 24.32 11.57 5.85
CA ASN A 93 24.08 12.89 5.26
C ASN A 93 23.71 12.75 3.77
N ARG A 94 22.44 12.91 3.46
CA ARG A 94 21.87 12.81 2.10
C ARG A 94 20.79 13.83 1.82
N GLY A 95 20.75 14.93 2.56
CA GLY A 95 19.72 15.96 2.41
C GLY A 95 18.33 15.59 2.95
N LEU A 96 18.20 14.46 3.67
CA LEU A 96 16.92 14.02 4.22
C LEU A 96 16.67 14.68 5.58
N ASP A 97 15.68 15.56 5.66
CA ASP A 97 15.23 16.17 6.90
C ASP A 97 14.23 15.25 7.62
N ARG A 98 14.56 14.93 8.88
CA ARG A 98 13.72 14.10 9.75
C ARG A 98 12.36 14.75 10.02
N ASN A 99 12.34 16.04 10.33
CA ASN A 99 11.09 16.75 10.63
C ASN A 99 10.16 16.79 9.41
N GLN A 100 10.73 16.93 8.20
CA GLN A 100 9.96 16.85 6.96
C GLN A 100 9.34 15.45 6.78
N MET A 101 10.14 14.40 7.01
CA MET A 101 9.63 13.03 6.91
C MET A 101 8.56 12.70 7.95
N GLU A 102 8.70 13.17 9.18
CA GLU A 102 7.70 13.00 10.23
C GLU A 102 6.38 13.69 9.86
N ARG A 103 6.43 14.90 9.28
CA ARG A 103 5.23 15.57 8.74
C ARG A 103 4.60 14.80 7.58
N LEU A 104 5.40 14.29 6.64
CA LEU A 104 4.88 13.49 5.53
C LEU A 104 4.31 12.14 5.99
N ALA A 105 4.84 11.59 7.08
CA ALA A 105 4.36 10.36 7.69
C ALA A 105 2.96 10.49 8.33
N THR A 106 2.47 11.72 8.59
CA THR A 106 1.06 11.94 8.96
C THR A 106 0.10 11.61 7.81
N LEU A 107 0.57 11.63 6.58
CA LEU A 107 -0.18 11.42 5.33
C LEU A 107 -1.26 12.49 5.08
N ASP A 108 -1.14 13.66 5.71
CA ASP A 108 -2.06 14.76 5.48
C ASP A 108 -2.01 15.26 4.02
N PHE A 109 -0.82 15.19 3.40
CA PHE A 109 -0.69 15.48 1.98
C PHE A 109 -1.58 14.57 1.11
N VAL A 110 -1.79 13.30 1.50
CA VAL A 110 -2.68 12.38 0.78
C VAL A 110 -4.13 12.76 0.96
N ARG A 111 -4.52 13.17 2.18
CA ARG A 111 -5.89 13.63 2.48
C ARG A 111 -6.25 14.91 1.74
N ASN A 112 -5.25 15.76 1.54
CA ASN A 112 -5.41 17.06 0.87
C ASN A 112 -5.20 16.98 -0.66
N GLY A 113 -4.99 15.80 -1.25
CA GLY A 113 -4.75 15.65 -2.67
C GLY A 113 -3.44 16.26 -3.17
N GLN A 114 -2.48 16.52 -2.26
CA GLN A 114 -1.18 17.10 -2.59
C GLN A 114 -0.20 16.04 -3.09
N ASN A 115 0.78 16.45 -3.90
CA ASN A 115 1.78 15.57 -4.46
C ASN A 115 3.08 15.57 -3.63
N LEU A 116 3.92 14.55 -3.83
CA LEU A 116 5.24 14.47 -3.25
C LEU A 116 6.26 14.06 -4.32
N PHE A 117 7.31 14.84 -4.46
CA PHE A 117 8.45 14.52 -5.31
C PHE A 117 9.64 14.11 -4.45
N ILE A 118 10.27 12.99 -4.81
CA ILE A 118 11.50 12.52 -4.18
C ILE A 118 12.53 12.41 -5.31
N THR A 119 13.42 13.39 -5.38
CA THR A 119 14.42 13.50 -6.44
C THR A 119 15.83 13.18 -5.94
N GLY A 120 16.76 12.95 -6.85
CA GLY A 120 18.16 12.71 -6.53
C GLY A 120 18.79 11.56 -7.30
N SER A 121 20.10 11.38 -7.18
CA SER A 121 20.90 10.40 -7.92
C SER A 121 20.48 8.95 -7.63
N SER A 122 20.92 8.02 -8.49
CA SER A 122 20.60 6.60 -8.33
C SER A 122 21.19 6.05 -7.02
N GLY A 123 20.39 5.29 -6.28
CA GLY A 123 20.82 4.62 -5.05
C GLY A 123 20.68 5.44 -3.77
N THR A 124 20.27 6.71 -3.79
CA THR A 124 20.11 7.58 -2.61
C THR A 124 18.94 7.19 -1.70
N GLY A 125 18.08 6.25 -2.13
CA GLY A 125 16.98 5.72 -1.30
C GLY A 125 15.59 6.23 -1.66
N LYS A 126 15.40 6.92 -2.80
CA LYS A 126 14.11 7.45 -3.26
C LYS A 126 12.97 6.44 -3.21
N SER A 127 13.13 5.33 -3.93
CA SER A 127 12.12 4.26 -3.98
C SER A 127 11.86 3.62 -2.62
N PHE A 128 12.86 3.57 -1.74
CA PHE A 128 12.70 3.07 -0.37
C PHE A 128 11.79 3.99 0.43
N LEU A 129 12.03 5.32 0.40
CA LEU A 129 11.20 6.31 1.09
C LEU A 129 9.76 6.30 0.55
N ALA A 130 9.59 6.25 -0.78
CA ALA A 130 8.27 6.15 -1.40
C ALA A 130 7.52 4.89 -0.96
N CYS A 131 8.20 3.72 -0.89
CA CYS A 131 7.61 2.48 -0.39
C CYS A 131 7.28 2.56 1.10
N ALA A 132 8.13 3.18 1.94
CA ALA A 132 7.89 3.34 3.36
C ALA A 132 6.63 4.17 3.64
N LEU A 133 6.47 5.30 2.95
CA LEU A 133 5.23 6.11 3.01
C LEU A 133 4.03 5.33 2.48
N GLY A 134 4.20 4.54 1.42
CA GLY A 134 3.15 3.68 0.88
C GLY A 134 2.69 2.59 1.85
N HIS A 135 3.62 1.95 2.58
CA HIS A 135 3.28 0.98 3.62
C HIS A 135 2.54 1.65 4.78
N GLU A 136 2.99 2.83 5.20
CA GLU A 136 2.28 3.60 6.22
C GLU A 136 0.87 3.99 5.76
N ALA A 137 0.69 4.35 4.49
CA ALA A 137 -0.61 4.61 3.90
C ALA A 137 -1.53 3.37 3.97
N CYS A 138 -1.01 2.18 3.63
CA CYS A 138 -1.76 0.93 3.75
C CYS A 138 -2.14 0.61 5.21
N LYS A 139 -1.24 0.86 6.19
CA LYS A 139 -1.55 0.70 7.63
C LYS A 139 -2.74 1.57 8.05
N ARG A 140 -2.89 2.76 7.46
CA ARG A 140 -4.02 3.67 7.72
C ARG A 140 -5.23 3.45 6.82
N GLY A 141 -5.29 2.33 6.11
CA GLY A 141 -6.42 1.98 5.26
C GLY A 141 -6.47 2.69 3.91
N ILE A 142 -5.43 3.46 3.55
CA ILE A 142 -5.34 4.18 2.29
C ILE A 142 -4.96 3.20 1.17
N ARG A 143 -5.81 3.10 0.15
CA ARG A 143 -5.54 2.26 -1.01
C ARG A 143 -4.41 2.87 -1.83
N THR A 144 -3.27 2.18 -1.88
CA THR A 144 -2.05 2.61 -2.55
C THR A 144 -1.76 1.70 -3.74
N LEU A 145 -1.17 2.26 -4.80
CA LEU A 145 -0.61 1.53 -5.92
C LEU A 145 0.81 2.01 -6.18
N TYR A 146 1.77 1.08 -6.19
CA TYR A 146 3.14 1.33 -6.63
C TYR A 146 3.34 0.82 -8.04
N ALA A 147 3.97 1.62 -8.89
CA ALA A 147 4.35 1.22 -10.22
C ALA A 147 5.69 1.86 -10.62
N ASN A 148 6.56 1.11 -11.28
CA ASN A 148 7.65 1.70 -12.04
C ASN A 148 7.04 2.40 -13.28
N ALA A 149 7.31 3.70 -13.44
CA ALA A 149 6.63 4.54 -14.42
C ALA A 149 6.76 4.03 -15.86
N SER A 150 7.97 3.67 -16.30
CA SER A 150 8.19 3.17 -17.65
C SER A 150 7.46 1.85 -17.92
N LYS A 151 7.42 0.94 -16.92
CA LYS A 151 6.69 -0.33 -17.04
C LYS A 151 5.19 -0.10 -17.10
N LEU A 152 4.66 0.79 -16.27
CA LEU A 152 3.23 1.11 -16.26
C LEU A 152 2.81 1.71 -17.60
N LEU A 153 3.51 2.73 -18.09
CA LEU A 153 3.21 3.38 -19.36
C LEU A 153 3.31 2.38 -20.53
N GLY A 154 4.31 1.52 -20.53
CA GLY A 154 4.42 0.44 -21.51
C GLY A 154 3.23 -0.53 -21.49
N GLN A 155 2.76 -0.93 -20.30
CA GLN A 155 1.56 -1.78 -20.15
C GLN A 155 0.30 -1.07 -20.64
N LEU A 156 0.14 0.22 -20.33
CA LEU A 156 -1.00 1.02 -20.79
C LEU A 156 -1.00 1.26 -22.30
N LYS A 157 0.17 1.41 -22.92
CA LYS A 157 0.28 1.42 -24.39
C LYS A 157 -0.23 0.11 -25.02
N VAL A 158 0.14 -1.02 -24.46
CA VAL A 158 -0.35 -2.33 -24.92
C VAL A 158 -1.85 -2.48 -24.67
N ALA A 159 -2.35 -2.02 -23.52
CA ALA A 159 -3.78 -2.02 -23.21
C ALA A 159 -4.59 -1.15 -24.19
N LYS A 160 -4.04 -0.02 -24.62
CA LYS A 160 -4.65 0.85 -25.64
C LYS A 160 -4.81 0.13 -26.98
N VAL A 161 -3.79 -0.61 -27.42
CA VAL A 161 -3.88 -1.42 -28.66
C VAL A 161 -4.90 -2.54 -28.54
N LYS A 162 -5.09 -3.09 -27.34
CA LYS A 162 -6.06 -4.16 -27.05
C LYS A 162 -7.48 -3.63 -26.73
N ASN A 163 -7.75 -2.34 -26.88
CA ASN A 163 -9.01 -1.68 -26.50
C ASN A 163 -9.43 -1.91 -25.04
N ASN A 164 -8.44 -2.02 -24.13
CA ASN A 164 -8.65 -2.27 -22.69
C ASN A 164 -8.08 -1.16 -21.80
N LEU A 165 -7.67 -0.02 -22.37
CA LEU A 165 -7.02 1.07 -21.65
C LEU A 165 -7.90 1.61 -20.50
N GLU A 166 -9.18 1.84 -20.79
CA GLU A 166 -10.13 2.37 -19.80
C GLU A 166 -10.23 1.47 -18.54
N SER A 167 -10.25 0.16 -18.72
CA SER A 167 -10.27 -0.78 -17.60
C SER A 167 -8.99 -0.70 -16.75
N GLU A 168 -7.84 -0.52 -17.37
CA GLU A 168 -6.56 -0.37 -16.64
C GLU A 168 -6.49 0.99 -15.93
N LEU A 169 -6.92 2.08 -16.57
CA LEU A 169 -6.98 3.41 -15.95
C LEU A 169 -7.94 3.42 -14.75
N LYS A 170 -9.09 2.75 -14.81
CA LYS A 170 -10.01 2.58 -13.67
C LYS A 170 -9.37 1.88 -12.48
N LYS A 171 -8.38 0.98 -12.68
CA LYS A 171 -7.64 0.37 -11.56
C LYS A 171 -6.75 1.39 -10.87
N ILE A 172 -6.10 2.26 -11.65
CA ILE A 172 -5.25 3.34 -11.15
C ILE A 172 -6.11 4.40 -10.44
N GLU A 173 -7.24 4.76 -11.03
CA GLU A 173 -8.19 5.71 -10.47
C GLU A 173 -8.70 5.29 -9.08
N ARG A 174 -8.91 3.98 -8.84
CA ARG A 174 -9.40 3.46 -7.55
C ARG A 174 -8.41 3.63 -6.39
N CYS A 175 -7.14 3.89 -6.63
CA CYS A 175 -6.18 4.14 -5.56
C CYS A 175 -6.18 5.62 -5.14
N GLN A 176 -6.04 5.86 -3.82
CA GLN A 176 -5.94 7.21 -3.26
C GLN A 176 -4.52 7.75 -3.39
N LEU A 177 -3.52 6.87 -3.25
CA LEU A 177 -2.11 7.20 -3.40
C LEU A 177 -1.52 6.39 -4.55
N LEU A 178 -1.00 7.08 -5.57
CA LEU A 178 -0.24 6.48 -6.66
C LEU A 178 1.24 6.78 -6.47
N ILE A 179 2.09 5.76 -6.50
CA ILE A 179 3.55 5.91 -6.47
C ILE A 179 4.09 5.58 -7.86
N LEU A 180 4.61 6.60 -8.54
CA LEU A 180 5.30 6.47 -9.83
C LEU A 180 6.81 6.49 -9.58
N ASP A 181 7.42 5.31 -9.57
CA ASP A 181 8.84 5.16 -9.32
C ASP A 181 9.66 5.26 -10.61
N ASP A 182 10.78 5.97 -10.53
CA ASP A 182 11.71 6.22 -11.63
C ASP A 182 11.01 6.92 -12.83
N LEU A 183 10.10 7.89 -12.58
CA LEU A 183 9.50 8.69 -13.63
C LEU A 183 10.58 9.56 -14.30
N PHE A 184 10.48 9.73 -15.62
CA PHE A 184 11.44 10.47 -16.44
C PHE A 184 12.89 9.93 -16.39
N LEU A 185 13.06 8.61 -16.17
CA LEU A 185 14.37 7.98 -16.35
C LEU A 185 14.83 8.05 -17.80
N VAL A 186 13.89 8.02 -18.73
CA VAL A 186 14.03 8.30 -20.16
C VAL A 186 12.92 9.26 -20.59
N PRO A 187 13.14 10.07 -21.65
CA PRO A 187 12.08 10.93 -22.19
C PRO A 187 10.84 10.13 -22.60
N LEU A 188 9.67 10.74 -22.46
CA LEU A 188 8.40 10.14 -22.87
C LEU A 188 8.25 10.11 -24.38
N ASP A 189 7.77 8.99 -24.90
CA ASP A 189 7.37 8.91 -26.31
C ASP A 189 5.99 9.57 -26.57
N ALA A 190 5.67 9.78 -27.86
CA ALA A 190 4.43 10.43 -28.27
C ALA A 190 3.15 9.68 -27.84
N LYS A 191 3.24 8.38 -27.56
CA LYS A 191 2.09 7.56 -27.10
C LYS A 191 1.96 7.57 -25.57
N GLU A 192 3.05 7.78 -24.85
CA GLU A 192 3.09 7.81 -23.38
C GLU A 192 2.57 9.13 -22.82
N ARG A 193 2.85 10.25 -23.51
CA ARG A 193 2.45 11.59 -23.08
C ARG A 193 0.96 11.74 -22.77
N PRO A 194 0.04 11.41 -23.70
CA PRO A 194 -1.39 11.52 -23.41
C PRO A 194 -1.84 10.57 -22.31
N ILE A 195 -1.27 9.37 -22.18
CA ILE A 195 -1.61 8.42 -21.13
C ILE A 195 -1.20 8.97 -19.75
N LEU A 196 0.00 9.56 -19.64
CA LEU A 196 0.43 10.18 -18.39
C LEU A 196 -0.42 11.41 -18.05
N LEU A 197 -0.76 12.23 -19.06
CA LEU A 197 -1.65 13.37 -18.87
C LEU A 197 -3.02 12.94 -18.34
N ASP A 198 -3.64 11.91 -18.93
CA ASP A 198 -4.93 11.37 -18.48
C ASP A 198 -4.85 10.92 -16.98
N ILE A 199 -3.76 10.23 -16.59
CA ILE A 199 -3.57 9.80 -15.18
C ILE A 199 -3.47 11.02 -14.25
N ILE A 200 -2.74 12.06 -14.65
CA ILE A 200 -2.54 13.25 -13.83
C ILE A 200 -3.83 14.06 -13.73
N GLU A 201 -4.56 14.23 -14.83
CA GLU A 201 -5.83 14.93 -14.90
C GLU A 201 -6.87 14.33 -13.93
N ASP A 202 -7.05 13.00 -13.97
CA ASP A 202 -7.98 12.29 -13.08
C ASP A 202 -7.66 12.47 -11.59
N ARG A 203 -6.39 12.79 -11.28
CA ARG A 203 -5.91 12.88 -9.90
C ARG A 203 -5.75 14.31 -9.40
N HIS A 204 -5.69 15.28 -10.30
CA HIS A 204 -5.48 16.68 -9.95
C HIS A 204 -6.47 17.16 -8.88
N GLU A 205 -5.95 17.73 -7.78
CA GLU A 205 -6.70 18.21 -6.60
C GLU A 205 -7.63 17.18 -5.90
N ARG A 206 -7.56 15.92 -6.28
CA ARG A 206 -8.44 14.86 -5.73
C ARG A 206 -7.68 13.75 -5.04
N LYS A 207 -6.54 13.35 -5.61
CA LYS A 207 -5.76 12.19 -5.17
C LYS A 207 -4.29 12.46 -5.36
N SER A 208 -3.46 11.93 -4.49
CA SER A 208 -2.03 12.24 -4.46
C SER A 208 -1.21 11.32 -5.33
N ILE A 209 -0.12 11.88 -5.86
CA ILE A 209 0.92 11.15 -6.56
C ILE A 209 2.24 11.35 -5.81
N VAL A 210 2.94 10.26 -5.52
CA VAL A 210 4.35 10.29 -5.14
C VAL A 210 5.18 9.96 -6.37
N ILE A 211 6.04 10.88 -6.77
CA ILE A 211 6.93 10.69 -7.92
C ILE A 211 8.35 10.55 -7.42
N THR A 212 9.05 9.48 -7.81
CA THR A 212 10.49 9.44 -7.67
C THR A 212 11.17 9.67 -9.02
N SER A 213 12.20 10.49 -9.05
CA SER A 213 12.96 10.78 -10.27
C SER A 213 14.45 10.97 -9.98
N GLN A 214 15.29 10.69 -10.98
CA GLN A 214 16.72 11.01 -10.90
C GLN A 214 16.99 12.47 -11.23
N TYR A 215 16.08 13.11 -11.92
CA TYR A 215 16.17 14.50 -12.34
C TYR A 215 15.33 15.41 -11.44
N PRO A 216 15.79 16.63 -11.14
CA PRO A 216 14.99 17.63 -10.47
C PRO A 216 13.76 18.02 -11.30
N SER A 217 12.71 18.50 -10.66
CA SER A 217 11.45 18.87 -11.36
C SER A 217 11.65 19.97 -12.42
N SER A 218 12.67 20.81 -12.27
CA SER A 218 13.04 21.82 -13.26
C SER A 218 13.46 21.25 -14.63
N SER A 219 13.90 19.99 -14.67
CA SER A 219 14.30 19.31 -15.91
C SER A 219 13.18 18.47 -16.53
N TRP A 220 12.01 18.39 -15.91
CA TRP A 220 10.95 17.49 -16.36
C TRP A 220 10.26 17.98 -17.63
N TYR A 221 10.32 19.28 -17.88
CA TYR A 221 9.78 19.87 -19.12
C TYR A 221 10.38 19.21 -20.38
N ASP A 222 11.69 19.13 -20.42
CA ASP A 222 12.41 18.52 -21.55
C ASP A 222 12.16 17.00 -21.63
N MET A 223 11.94 16.36 -20.49
CA MET A 223 11.69 14.92 -20.41
C MET A 223 10.29 14.53 -20.93
N VAL A 224 9.33 15.44 -20.86
CA VAL A 224 8.02 15.26 -21.50
C VAL A 224 8.17 15.36 -23.02
N GLY A 225 9.01 16.29 -23.52
CA GLY A 225 9.38 16.38 -24.92
C GLY A 225 8.28 16.87 -25.87
N ASP A 226 7.23 17.51 -25.32
CA ASP A 226 6.19 18.26 -26.05
C ASP A 226 5.80 19.45 -25.18
N PRO A 227 5.97 20.70 -25.65
CA PRO A 227 5.74 21.88 -24.84
C PRO A 227 4.33 21.98 -24.24
N THR A 228 3.31 21.75 -25.06
CA THR A 228 1.91 21.88 -24.66
C THR A 228 1.53 20.85 -23.60
N VAL A 229 1.97 19.60 -23.79
CA VAL A 229 1.71 18.52 -22.83
C VAL A 229 2.55 18.72 -21.55
N ALA A 230 3.78 19.23 -21.69
CA ALA A 230 4.64 19.54 -20.54
C ALA A 230 4.02 20.60 -19.64
N ASP A 231 3.56 21.72 -20.22
CA ASP A 231 2.84 22.76 -19.49
C ASP A 231 1.63 22.18 -18.76
N ALA A 232 0.80 21.40 -19.47
CA ALA A 232 -0.39 20.80 -18.90
C ALA A 232 -0.11 19.84 -17.75
N ILE A 233 0.94 19.01 -17.85
CA ILE A 233 1.36 18.05 -16.80
C ILE A 233 1.95 18.81 -15.62
N LEU A 234 2.92 19.69 -15.85
CA LEU A 234 3.69 20.32 -14.77
C LEU A 234 2.85 21.31 -13.98
N ASP A 235 1.96 22.06 -14.63
CA ASP A 235 1.01 22.94 -13.96
C ASP A 235 0.19 22.17 -12.90
N ARG A 236 -0.30 20.98 -13.25
CA ARG A 236 -1.15 20.16 -12.35
C ARG A 236 -0.43 19.47 -11.21
N ILE A 237 0.85 19.14 -11.38
CA ILE A 237 1.56 18.36 -10.36
C ILE A 237 2.47 19.20 -9.48
N VAL A 238 2.98 20.36 -9.95
CA VAL A 238 4.04 21.11 -9.26
C VAL A 238 3.47 22.06 -8.19
N HIS A 239 2.38 22.77 -8.48
CA HIS A 239 1.89 23.85 -7.60
C HIS A 239 1.55 23.43 -6.16
N SER A 240 1.14 22.18 -5.95
CA SER A 240 0.78 21.65 -4.61
C SER A 240 1.74 20.57 -4.10
N ALA A 241 2.96 20.51 -4.65
CA ALA A 241 3.87 19.41 -4.36
C ALA A 241 4.82 19.71 -3.20
N HIS A 242 4.98 18.75 -2.30
CA HIS A 242 6.13 18.67 -1.40
C HIS A 242 7.34 18.11 -2.16
N THR A 243 8.54 18.56 -1.83
CA THR A 243 9.76 18.05 -2.49
C THR A 243 10.79 17.61 -1.46
N ILE A 244 11.35 16.42 -1.68
CA ILE A 244 12.53 15.90 -0.99
C ILE A 244 13.62 15.74 -2.05
N GLU A 245 14.73 16.42 -1.86
CA GLU A 245 15.90 16.28 -2.72
C GLU A 245 16.99 15.49 -1.99
N LEU A 246 17.29 14.29 -2.49
CA LEU A 246 18.30 13.41 -1.91
C LEU A 246 19.64 13.59 -2.64
N THR A 247 20.68 13.85 -1.87
CA THR A 247 22.05 14.04 -2.33
C THR A 247 22.97 12.93 -1.80
N GLY A 248 24.25 12.97 -2.15
CA GLY A 248 25.29 12.10 -1.58
C GLY A 248 25.42 10.73 -2.24
N GLU A 249 26.13 9.83 -1.55
CA GLU A 249 26.51 8.52 -2.07
C GLU A 249 25.34 7.52 -2.08
N SER A 250 25.48 6.50 -2.92
CA SER A 250 24.52 5.40 -3.00
C SER A 250 24.45 4.61 -1.70
N MET A 251 23.26 4.55 -1.07
CA MET A 251 22.99 3.72 0.12
C MET A 251 23.26 2.23 -0.12
N ARG A 252 23.17 1.76 -1.38
CA ARG A 252 23.52 0.38 -1.75
C ARG A 252 25.03 0.15 -1.62
N LYS A 253 25.87 1.13 -2.05
CA LYS A 253 27.33 1.06 -1.89
C LYS A 253 27.72 1.12 -0.42
N LEU A 254 27.07 1.98 0.38
CA LEU A 254 27.33 2.11 1.81
C LEU A 254 26.97 0.82 2.57
N LYS A 255 25.85 0.18 2.24
CA LYS A 255 25.48 -1.12 2.84
C LYS A 255 26.47 -2.24 2.45
N ALA A 256 26.92 -2.28 1.20
CA ALA A 256 27.89 -3.27 0.76
C ALA A 256 29.29 -3.09 1.40
N LYS A 257 29.65 -1.88 1.84
CA LYS A 257 30.92 -1.62 2.58
C LYS A 257 30.85 -2.00 4.07
N LYS A 258 29.62 -2.17 4.62
CA LYS A 258 29.39 -2.51 6.04
C LYS A 258 29.10 -4.01 6.27
N ALA A 259 28.87 -4.77 5.21
CA ALA A 259 28.68 -6.21 5.20
C ALA A 259 29.99 -6.94 4.91
#